data_46d52d4badd7f30518042e6c11331373
#
_entry.id   46d52d4badd7f30518042e6c11331373
#
_cell.length_a   1.000
_cell.length_b   1.000
_cell.length_c   1.000
_cell.angle_alpha   90.00
_cell.angle_beta   90.00
_cell.angle_gamma   90.00
#
_symmetry.space_group_name_H-M   'P 1'
#
loop_
_entity.id
_entity.type
_entity.pdbx_description
1 polymer ?
#
loop_
_entity_poly.entity_id
_entity_poly.type
_entity_poly.pdbx_seq_one_letter_code
_entity_poly.pdbx_strand_id
1 'polypeptide(L)'
;MSPTPRLLAAVDMGSNSFRLMIGRVDETPGGTQIFQVDALREPVRLAAGLTQDKYLDQPARRRGVDALRRFGDRLRDFAPEHVRAVATNTLRVAKNAQEFLIEAEAALGFPIEVIAGREEARLIYLGASHDAPACQGNRLVVDIGGGSTEFIIGNGYKPKLMESLYIGCVSHSRHFFPNGNVDEYAMKQAELAARREIQVLVQQYRTAGWNQAVGSSGTARALAELIELNGFNDKSNEHGITREGLERLKRALVKSENTNRLKLNGLKSDRIPVLPGGLSIMLGVFAELDVDRMDVTDGALRLGVLYDLLGRTHHEDMRTVTIEQFMRRYSVDRAQASRVRDAATALLSQFPDPPDERREDNLAL
;
A
#
# COMPACT_ATOMS: atom_id res chain seq x y z
N MET A 1 -8.42 -25.95 29.13
CA MET A 1 -7.88 -25.92 27.75
C MET A 1 -7.69 -24.47 27.39
N SER A 2 -6.49 -24.04 27.09
CA SER A 2 -6.28 -22.68 26.54
C SER A 2 -7.04 -22.58 25.22
N PRO A 3 -7.78 -21.49 24.95
CA PRO A 3 -8.48 -21.33 23.69
C PRO A 3 -7.45 -21.40 22.55
N THR A 4 -7.80 -22.10 21.48
CA THR A 4 -6.96 -22.15 20.28
C THR A 4 -6.71 -20.72 19.81
N PRO A 5 -5.47 -20.30 19.59
CA PRO A 5 -5.17 -18.93 19.19
C PRO A 5 -5.86 -18.62 17.85
N ARG A 6 -6.58 -17.49 17.81
CA ARG A 6 -7.26 -17.04 16.61
C ARG A 6 -6.22 -16.54 15.62
N LEU A 7 -6.15 -17.15 14.44
CA LEU A 7 -5.27 -16.75 13.35
C LEU A 7 -6.08 -16.04 12.28
N LEU A 8 -5.53 -14.94 11.75
CA LEU A 8 -6.05 -14.21 10.60
C LEU A 8 -4.97 -14.14 9.51
N ALA A 9 -5.39 -14.09 8.25
CA ALA A 9 -4.47 -14.01 7.12
C ALA A 9 -4.84 -12.86 6.18
N ALA A 10 -3.81 -12.13 5.72
CA ALA A 10 -3.92 -11.09 4.72
C ALA A 10 -3.04 -11.42 3.53
N VAL A 11 -3.63 -11.44 2.34
CA VAL A 11 -2.93 -11.56 1.05
C VAL A 11 -2.95 -10.21 0.36
N ASP A 12 -1.77 -9.69 0.02
CA ASP A 12 -1.56 -8.42 -0.69
C ASP A 12 -0.98 -8.70 -2.07
N MET A 13 -1.76 -8.45 -3.11
CA MET A 13 -1.36 -8.62 -4.51
C MET A 13 -0.88 -7.29 -5.08
N GLY A 14 0.32 -6.88 -4.64
CA GLY A 14 0.94 -5.62 -5.05
C GLY A 14 1.58 -5.67 -6.44
N SER A 15 1.86 -4.52 -7.01
CA SER A 15 2.44 -4.35 -8.36
C SER A 15 3.83 -4.98 -8.53
N ASN A 16 4.64 -5.03 -7.48
CA ASN A 16 6.01 -5.59 -7.53
C ASN A 16 6.12 -6.99 -6.90
N SER A 17 5.43 -7.23 -5.80
CA SER A 17 5.47 -8.53 -5.11
C SER A 17 4.11 -8.86 -4.50
N PHE A 18 3.77 -10.14 -4.51
CA PHE A 18 2.68 -10.65 -3.71
C PHE A 18 3.19 -11.02 -2.33
N ARG A 19 2.35 -10.82 -1.32
CA ARG A 19 2.73 -11.05 0.07
C ARG A 19 1.58 -11.68 0.84
N LEU A 20 1.91 -12.66 1.67
CA LEU A 20 1.02 -13.22 2.67
C LEU A 20 1.54 -12.81 4.05
N MET A 21 0.64 -12.47 4.95
CA MET A 21 0.91 -12.29 6.38
C MET A 21 -0.12 -13.07 7.17
N ILE A 22 0.33 -13.91 8.09
CA ILE A 22 -0.53 -14.59 9.07
C ILE A 22 -0.27 -13.94 10.43
N GLY A 23 -1.32 -13.47 11.06
CA GLY A 23 -1.29 -12.84 12.37
C GLY A 23 -2.06 -13.65 13.41
N ARG A 24 -1.49 -13.76 14.62
CA ARG A 24 -2.19 -14.28 15.80
C ARG A 24 -2.81 -13.10 16.54
N VAL A 25 -4.07 -13.24 16.86
CA VAL A 25 -4.83 -12.25 17.64
C VAL A 25 -4.67 -12.57 19.14
N ASP A 26 -4.10 -11.64 19.87
CA ASP A 26 -3.97 -11.74 21.32
C ASP A 26 -4.75 -10.59 21.99
N GLU A 27 -5.59 -10.94 22.96
CA GLU A 27 -6.26 -9.96 23.80
C GLU A 27 -5.34 -9.59 24.97
N THR A 28 -5.01 -8.31 25.07
CA THR A 28 -4.17 -7.75 26.12
C THR A 28 -4.94 -6.73 26.95
N PRO A 29 -4.52 -6.40 28.18
CA PRO A 29 -5.14 -5.33 28.97
C PRO A 29 -5.15 -3.96 28.27
N GLY A 30 -4.28 -3.76 27.26
CA GLY A 30 -4.19 -2.54 26.44
C GLY A 30 -5.03 -2.58 25.16
N GLY A 31 -5.79 -3.64 24.94
CA GLY A 31 -6.60 -3.87 23.74
C GLY A 31 -6.13 -5.08 22.93
N THR A 32 -6.81 -5.33 21.83
CA THR A 32 -6.48 -6.46 20.94
C THR A 32 -5.27 -6.12 20.09
N GLN A 33 -4.28 -7.02 20.06
CA GLN A 33 -3.06 -6.89 19.27
C GLN A 33 -2.91 -8.05 18.29
N ILE A 34 -2.33 -7.79 17.13
CA ILE A 34 -2.03 -8.80 16.12
C ILE A 34 -0.53 -8.96 16.01
N PHE A 35 -0.05 -10.16 16.32
CA PHE A 35 1.36 -10.52 16.22
C PHE A 35 1.59 -11.34 14.95
N GLN A 36 2.51 -10.89 14.08
CA GLN A 36 2.89 -11.68 12.93
C GLN A 36 3.53 -13.00 13.34
N VAL A 37 2.97 -14.12 12.90
CA VAL A 37 3.50 -15.47 13.16
C VAL A 37 4.10 -16.12 11.93
N ASP A 38 3.66 -15.68 10.73
CA ASP A 38 4.24 -16.17 9.47
C ASP A 38 4.09 -15.10 8.37
N ALA A 39 4.99 -15.15 7.39
CA ALA A 39 4.92 -14.28 6.21
C ALA A 39 5.61 -14.91 5.01
N LEU A 40 5.01 -14.78 3.84
CA LEU A 40 5.60 -15.15 2.56
C LEU A 40 5.68 -13.92 1.65
N ARG A 41 6.71 -13.88 0.82
CA ARG A 41 6.90 -12.85 -0.20
C ARG A 41 7.36 -13.46 -1.51
N GLU A 42 6.61 -13.18 -2.57
CA GLU A 42 6.88 -13.64 -3.92
C GLU A 42 7.11 -12.45 -4.86
N PRO A 43 8.28 -12.34 -5.52
CA PRO A 43 8.59 -11.22 -6.41
C PRO A 43 7.94 -11.42 -7.79
N VAL A 44 6.63 -11.31 -7.87
CA VAL A 44 5.83 -11.54 -9.09
C VAL A 44 6.12 -10.50 -10.18
N ARG A 45 6.42 -9.25 -9.78
CA ARG A 45 6.64 -8.10 -10.70
C ARG A 45 5.50 -7.95 -11.71
N LEU A 46 4.25 -7.95 -11.22
CA LEU A 46 3.06 -7.94 -12.05
C LEU A 46 3.02 -6.69 -12.96
N ALA A 47 3.37 -5.52 -12.41
CA ALA A 47 3.42 -4.28 -13.19
C ALA A 47 4.45 -4.30 -14.33
N ALA A 48 5.49 -5.11 -14.24
CA ALA A 48 6.47 -5.25 -15.31
C ALA A 48 5.89 -6.00 -16.54
N GLY A 49 4.86 -6.83 -16.33
CA GLY A 49 4.13 -7.51 -17.41
C GLY A 49 2.94 -6.72 -17.94
N LEU A 50 2.71 -5.48 -17.48
CA LEU A 50 1.65 -4.64 -18.02
C LEU A 50 2.13 -3.98 -19.31
N THR A 51 1.45 -4.26 -20.44
CA THR A 51 1.74 -3.67 -21.74
C THR A 51 1.33 -2.20 -21.79
N GLN A 52 1.73 -1.47 -22.85
CA GLN A 52 1.30 -0.08 -23.08
C GLN A 52 -0.24 0.03 -23.20
N ASP A 53 -0.89 -0.98 -23.78
CA ASP A 53 -2.34 -1.05 -23.91
C ASP A 53 -3.06 -1.51 -22.62
N LYS A 54 -2.31 -1.65 -21.53
CA LYS A 54 -2.79 -2.09 -20.22
C LYS A 54 -3.32 -3.52 -20.16
N TYR A 55 -2.69 -4.45 -20.90
CA TYR A 55 -2.94 -5.88 -20.76
C TYR A 55 -1.81 -6.55 -19.98
N LEU A 56 -2.15 -7.45 -19.08
CA LEU A 56 -1.18 -8.31 -18.42
C LEU A 56 -0.73 -9.39 -19.38
N ASP A 57 0.59 -9.51 -19.54
CA ASP A 57 1.19 -10.56 -20.37
C ASP A 57 1.07 -11.95 -19.70
N GLN A 58 1.12 -12.99 -20.50
CA GLN A 58 0.97 -14.37 -20.03
C GLN A 58 2.08 -14.80 -19.04
N PRO A 59 3.37 -14.40 -19.21
CA PRO A 59 4.40 -14.73 -18.23
C PRO A 59 4.14 -14.12 -16.85
N ALA A 60 3.66 -12.87 -16.76
CA ALA A 60 3.34 -12.24 -15.48
C ALA A 60 2.12 -12.90 -14.81
N ARG A 61 1.08 -13.22 -15.59
CA ARG A 61 -0.09 -13.98 -15.11
C ARG A 61 0.34 -15.32 -14.50
N ARG A 62 1.15 -16.12 -15.20
CA ARG A 62 1.64 -17.40 -14.69
C ARG A 62 2.41 -17.26 -13.38
N ARG A 63 3.35 -16.29 -13.29
CA ARG A 63 4.07 -16.03 -12.04
C ARG A 63 3.12 -15.68 -10.89
N GLY A 64 2.08 -14.89 -11.17
CA GLY A 64 1.06 -14.53 -10.19
C GLY A 64 0.29 -15.75 -9.69
N VAL A 65 -0.24 -16.56 -10.60
CA VAL A 65 -0.97 -17.80 -10.27
C VAL A 65 -0.11 -18.78 -9.48
N ASP A 66 1.16 -18.96 -9.87
CA ASP A 66 2.08 -19.87 -9.17
C ASP A 66 2.40 -19.38 -7.74
N ALA A 67 2.50 -18.06 -7.55
CA ALA A 67 2.67 -17.47 -6.22
C ALA A 67 1.44 -17.69 -5.35
N LEU A 68 0.24 -17.47 -5.91
CA LEU A 68 -1.02 -17.63 -5.19
C LEU A 68 -1.30 -19.10 -4.84
N ARG A 69 -0.92 -20.06 -5.68
CA ARG A 69 -1.01 -21.49 -5.35
C ARG A 69 -0.20 -21.81 -4.09
N ARG A 70 1.05 -21.29 -3.98
CA ARG A 70 1.85 -21.47 -2.75
C ARG A 70 1.23 -20.80 -1.53
N PHE A 71 0.54 -19.68 -1.69
CA PHE A 71 -0.19 -19.05 -0.60
C PHE A 71 -1.43 -19.86 -0.23
N GLY A 72 -2.19 -20.37 -1.21
CA GLY A 72 -3.33 -21.25 -0.99
C GLY A 72 -2.96 -22.52 -0.23
N ASP A 73 -1.82 -23.16 -0.58
CA ASP A 73 -1.32 -24.31 0.16
C ASP A 73 -1.04 -23.97 1.63
N ARG A 74 -0.58 -22.74 1.93
CA ARG A 74 -0.32 -22.27 3.28
C ARG A 74 -1.60 -21.95 4.05
N LEU A 75 -2.66 -21.60 3.34
CA LEU A 75 -3.94 -21.17 3.90
C LEU A 75 -5.01 -22.28 3.91
N ARG A 76 -4.67 -23.49 3.50
CA ARG A 76 -5.63 -24.61 3.30
C ARG A 76 -6.56 -24.87 4.47
N ASP A 77 -6.08 -24.69 5.70
CA ASP A 77 -6.81 -24.95 6.93
C ASP A 77 -7.49 -23.70 7.52
N PHE A 78 -7.48 -22.58 6.80
CA PHE A 78 -8.13 -21.36 7.25
C PHE A 78 -9.59 -21.36 6.82
N ALA A 79 -10.47 -20.92 7.71
CA ALA A 79 -11.85 -20.61 7.37
C ALA A 79 -11.92 -19.33 6.51
N PRO A 80 -12.84 -19.22 5.54
CA PRO A 80 -12.94 -18.06 4.64
C PRO A 80 -13.01 -16.72 5.36
N GLU A 81 -13.76 -16.62 6.45
CA GLU A 81 -13.91 -15.41 7.26
C GLU A 81 -12.61 -14.96 7.98
N HIS A 82 -11.60 -15.80 8.00
CA HIS A 82 -10.29 -15.49 8.58
C HIS A 82 -9.23 -15.10 7.56
N VAL A 83 -9.59 -15.06 6.27
CA VAL A 83 -8.68 -14.69 5.18
C VAL A 83 -9.24 -13.51 4.40
N ARG A 84 -8.42 -12.51 4.15
CA ARG A 84 -8.75 -11.43 3.23
C ARG A 84 -7.64 -11.24 2.22
N ALA A 85 -7.96 -11.39 0.92
CA ALA A 85 -7.05 -11.16 -0.18
C ALA A 85 -7.43 -9.87 -0.91
N VAL A 86 -6.48 -8.96 -1.04
CA VAL A 86 -6.68 -7.66 -1.71
C VAL A 86 -5.70 -7.50 -2.86
N ALA A 87 -6.19 -6.95 -3.96
CA ALA A 87 -5.41 -6.60 -5.13
C ALA A 87 -5.44 -5.09 -5.36
N THR A 88 -4.31 -4.53 -5.76
CA THR A 88 -4.11 -3.09 -5.80
C THR A 88 -3.88 -2.55 -7.22
N ASN A 89 -3.11 -1.50 -7.37
CA ASN A 89 -2.95 -0.67 -8.57
C ASN A 89 -2.90 -1.44 -9.90
N THR A 90 -2.04 -2.45 -10.05
CA THR A 90 -1.87 -3.12 -11.36
C THR A 90 -3.16 -3.79 -11.83
N LEU A 91 -3.91 -4.43 -10.91
CA LEU A 91 -5.19 -5.08 -11.26
C LEU A 91 -6.34 -4.09 -11.41
N ARG A 92 -6.27 -2.91 -10.78
CA ARG A 92 -7.23 -1.82 -11.06
C ARG A 92 -7.14 -1.29 -12.49
N VAL A 93 -5.93 -1.29 -13.08
CA VAL A 93 -5.71 -0.69 -14.41
C VAL A 93 -5.64 -1.71 -15.55
N ALA A 94 -5.44 -2.98 -15.26
CA ALA A 94 -5.33 -4.03 -16.27
C ALA A 94 -6.68 -4.34 -16.93
N LYS A 95 -6.75 -4.24 -18.26
CA LYS A 95 -7.99 -4.50 -19.02
C LYS A 95 -8.42 -5.97 -18.97
N ASN A 96 -7.49 -6.90 -18.82
CA ASN A 96 -7.75 -8.33 -18.68
C ASN A 96 -7.62 -8.82 -17.22
N ALA A 97 -7.85 -7.92 -16.24
CA ALA A 97 -7.79 -8.26 -14.83
C ALA A 97 -8.77 -9.39 -14.47
N GLN A 98 -10.00 -9.35 -15.01
CA GLN A 98 -11.02 -10.35 -14.71
C GLN A 98 -10.60 -11.78 -15.10
N GLU A 99 -9.96 -11.96 -16.26
CA GLU A 99 -9.45 -13.27 -16.68
C GLU A 99 -8.38 -13.78 -15.70
N PHE A 100 -7.48 -12.89 -15.27
CA PHE A 100 -6.47 -13.23 -14.30
C PHE A 100 -7.04 -13.55 -12.93
N LEU A 101 -8.05 -12.81 -12.47
CA LEU A 101 -8.68 -13.00 -11.16
C LEU A 101 -9.34 -14.39 -11.05
N ILE A 102 -10.00 -14.88 -12.11
CA ILE A 102 -10.57 -16.24 -12.14
C ILE A 102 -9.49 -17.29 -11.87
N GLU A 103 -8.36 -17.21 -12.58
CA GLU A 103 -7.23 -18.14 -12.39
C GLU A 103 -6.59 -17.97 -11.00
N ALA A 104 -6.50 -16.72 -10.52
CA ALA A 104 -5.90 -16.34 -9.25
C ALA A 104 -6.70 -16.84 -8.05
N GLU A 105 -8.01 -16.64 -8.05
CA GLU A 105 -8.93 -17.13 -7.00
C GLU A 105 -8.94 -18.67 -6.95
N ALA A 106 -8.98 -19.33 -8.11
CA ALA A 106 -8.88 -20.79 -8.16
C ALA A 106 -7.56 -21.32 -7.60
N ALA A 107 -6.46 -20.58 -7.79
CA ALA A 107 -5.15 -20.98 -7.29
C ALA A 107 -4.97 -20.67 -5.79
N LEU A 108 -5.55 -19.57 -5.30
CA LEU A 108 -5.48 -19.15 -3.89
C LEU A 108 -6.46 -19.95 -3.02
N GLY A 109 -7.63 -20.28 -3.55
CA GLY A 109 -8.74 -20.91 -2.80
C GLY A 109 -9.62 -19.93 -2.02
N PHE A 110 -9.42 -18.61 -2.21
CA PHE A 110 -10.16 -17.54 -1.53
C PHE A 110 -10.52 -16.43 -2.52
N PRO A 111 -11.60 -15.68 -2.29
CA PRO A 111 -11.97 -14.54 -3.11
C PRO A 111 -10.93 -13.42 -3.02
N ILE A 112 -10.78 -12.66 -4.12
CA ILE A 112 -9.80 -11.57 -4.23
C ILE A 112 -10.54 -10.26 -4.50
N GLU A 113 -10.42 -9.31 -3.57
CA GLU A 113 -11.00 -7.97 -3.70
C GLU A 113 -10.03 -7.04 -4.45
N VAL A 114 -10.44 -6.45 -5.56
CA VAL A 114 -9.70 -5.34 -6.19
C VAL A 114 -10.11 -4.04 -5.50
N ILE A 115 -9.30 -3.57 -4.55
CA ILE A 115 -9.64 -2.42 -3.73
C ILE A 115 -9.33 -1.10 -4.44
N ALA A 116 -10.18 -0.07 -4.23
CA ALA A 116 -9.94 1.28 -4.70
C ALA A 116 -8.72 1.92 -4.03
N GLY A 117 -8.07 2.91 -4.66
CA GLY A 117 -6.88 3.56 -4.10
C GLY A 117 -7.11 4.22 -2.75
N ARG A 118 -8.30 4.78 -2.50
CA ARG A 118 -8.64 5.35 -1.19
C ARG A 118 -8.87 4.30 -0.12
N GLU A 119 -9.40 3.13 -0.48
CA GLU A 119 -9.52 2.00 0.44
C GLU A 119 -8.13 1.44 0.77
N GLU A 120 -7.26 1.31 -0.23
CA GLU A 120 -5.85 0.98 -0.01
C GLU A 120 -5.20 1.95 0.98
N ALA A 121 -5.37 3.26 0.77
CA ALA A 121 -4.86 4.30 1.67
C ALA A 121 -5.42 4.19 3.10
N ARG A 122 -6.73 3.90 3.25
CA ARG A 122 -7.36 3.68 4.56
C ARG A 122 -6.73 2.50 5.30
N LEU A 123 -6.57 1.39 4.63
CA LEU A 123 -5.97 0.18 5.21
C LEU A 123 -4.49 0.40 5.54
N ILE A 124 -3.74 1.08 4.69
CA ILE A 124 -2.34 1.45 4.97
C ILE A 124 -2.26 2.30 6.23
N TYR A 125 -3.13 3.32 6.36
CA TYR A 125 -3.15 4.17 7.53
C TYR A 125 -3.47 3.39 8.81
N LEU A 126 -4.44 2.48 8.75
CA LEU A 126 -4.79 1.61 9.87
C LEU A 126 -3.59 0.77 10.31
N GLY A 127 -2.91 0.11 9.37
CA GLY A 127 -1.72 -0.69 9.67
C GLY A 127 -0.56 0.13 10.22
N ALA A 128 -0.28 1.28 9.62
CA ALA A 128 0.77 2.19 10.09
C ALA A 128 0.47 2.74 11.48
N SER A 129 -0.80 3.03 11.79
CA SER A 129 -1.20 3.56 13.09
C SER A 129 -1.13 2.55 14.23
N HIS A 130 -1.25 1.24 13.92
CA HIS A 130 -1.08 0.18 14.91
C HIS A 130 0.38 -0.17 15.18
N ASP A 131 1.28 0.07 14.23
CA ASP A 131 2.69 -0.28 14.35
C ASP A 131 3.56 0.92 14.80
N ALA A 132 3.30 2.12 14.28
CA ALA A 132 4.08 3.29 14.63
C ALA A 132 3.79 3.77 16.07
N PRO A 133 4.78 4.35 16.76
CA PRO A 133 4.60 4.92 18.10
C PRO A 133 3.42 5.90 18.16
N ALA A 134 2.77 5.98 19.32
CA ALA A 134 1.66 6.91 19.52
C ALA A 134 2.09 8.36 19.19
N CYS A 135 1.25 9.07 18.43
CA CYS A 135 1.47 10.46 18.06
C CYS A 135 0.35 11.34 18.62
N GLN A 136 0.71 12.42 19.27
CA GLN A 136 -0.26 13.45 19.65
C GLN A 136 -0.52 14.36 18.43
N GLY A 137 -1.77 14.42 17.99
CA GLY A 137 -2.16 15.20 16.82
C GLY A 137 -2.22 14.39 15.53
N ASN A 138 -2.05 15.07 14.39
CA ASN A 138 -2.14 14.44 13.09
C ASN A 138 -0.84 13.73 12.70
N ARG A 139 -0.98 12.61 12.01
CA ARG A 139 0.11 11.87 11.38
C ARG A 139 -0.07 11.88 9.87
N LEU A 140 0.99 12.25 9.15
CA LEU A 140 1.11 12.02 7.71
C LEU A 140 1.70 10.64 7.49
N VAL A 141 1.03 9.79 6.72
CA VAL A 141 1.57 8.51 6.24
C VAL A 141 1.75 8.60 4.74
N VAL A 142 2.93 8.20 4.25
CA VAL A 142 3.25 8.12 2.82
C VAL A 142 3.69 6.69 2.50
N ASP A 143 3.00 6.05 1.57
CA ASP A 143 3.33 4.70 1.08
C ASP A 143 3.67 4.76 -0.41
N ILE A 144 4.95 4.59 -0.75
CA ILE A 144 5.39 4.54 -2.15
C ILE A 144 5.37 3.08 -2.60
N GLY A 145 4.28 2.72 -3.25
CA GLY A 145 4.09 1.40 -3.86
C GLY A 145 4.80 1.25 -5.21
N GLY A 146 4.53 0.14 -5.90
CA GLY A 146 5.13 -0.12 -7.21
C GLY A 146 4.55 0.73 -8.34
N GLY A 147 3.24 0.99 -8.31
CA GLY A 147 2.52 1.73 -9.34
C GLY A 147 1.73 2.93 -8.85
N SER A 148 1.53 3.06 -7.55
CA SER A 148 0.86 4.19 -6.90
C SER A 148 1.62 4.64 -5.66
N THR A 149 1.25 5.81 -5.15
CA THR A 149 1.70 6.34 -3.86
C THR A 149 0.49 6.86 -3.12
N GLU A 150 0.30 6.37 -1.91
CA GLU A 150 -0.79 6.74 -1.03
C GLU A 150 -0.30 7.79 -0.04
N PHE A 151 -1.14 8.83 0.15
CA PHE A 151 -0.93 9.93 1.09
C PHE A 151 -2.10 9.97 2.05
N ILE A 152 -1.84 9.91 3.35
CA ILE A 152 -2.90 9.90 4.35
C ILE A 152 -2.53 10.84 5.50
N ILE A 153 -3.46 11.72 5.87
CA ILE A 153 -3.42 12.42 7.15
C ILE A 153 -4.53 11.88 8.03
N GLY A 154 -4.21 11.54 9.27
CA GLY A 154 -5.20 11.11 10.24
C GLY A 154 -4.76 11.36 11.67
N ASN A 155 -5.64 11.06 12.63
CA ASN A 155 -5.38 11.19 14.06
C ASN A 155 -5.80 9.91 14.77
N GLY A 156 -4.91 9.37 15.61
CA GLY A 156 -5.09 8.03 16.16
C GLY A 156 -5.27 7.01 15.03
N TYR A 157 -6.34 6.25 15.08
CA TYR A 157 -6.69 5.25 14.05
C TYR A 157 -7.64 5.79 12.95
N LYS A 158 -8.00 7.08 13.00
CA LYS A 158 -9.00 7.67 12.10
C LYS A 158 -8.33 8.46 10.99
N PRO A 159 -8.36 8.01 9.72
CA PRO A 159 -7.90 8.81 8.59
C PRO A 159 -8.85 9.99 8.36
N LYS A 160 -8.29 11.15 7.99
CA LYS A 160 -9.00 12.40 7.70
C LYS A 160 -8.91 12.78 6.23
N LEU A 161 -7.71 12.71 5.66
CA LEU A 161 -7.43 12.95 4.25
C LEU A 161 -6.75 11.71 3.69
N MET A 162 -7.19 11.28 2.52
CA MET A 162 -6.66 10.10 1.85
C MET A 162 -6.65 10.33 0.35
N GLU A 163 -5.49 10.20 -0.26
CA GLU A 163 -5.34 10.27 -1.71
C GLU A 163 -4.38 9.17 -2.19
N SER A 164 -4.63 8.69 -3.39
CA SER A 164 -3.77 7.73 -4.09
C SER A 164 -3.40 8.33 -5.44
N LEU A 165 -2.11 8.55 -5.68
CA LEU A 165 -1.57 9.09 -6.91
C LEU A 165 -0.95 7.98 -7.75
N TYR A 166 -1.12 8.04 -9.08
CA TYR A 166 -0.58 7.04 -10.02
C TYR A 166 0.91 7.22 -10.30
N ILE A 167 1.70 7.42 -9.25
CA ILE A 167 3.15 7.43 -9.26
C ILE A 167 3.69 6.35 -8.33
N GLY A 168 4.53 5.46 -8.83
CA GLY A 168 5.10 4.38 -8.02
C GLY A 168 6.52 4.06 -8.44
N CYS A 169 7.30 3.44 -7.55
CA CYS A 169 8.73 3.25 -7.76
C CYS A 169 9.07 2.39 -9.00
N VAL A 170 8.22 1.43 -9.38
CA VAL A 170 8.43 0.58 -10.57
C VAL A 170 8.13 1.36 -11.84
N SER A 171 6.94 1.97 -11.94
CA SER A 171 6.53 2.71 -13.13
C SER A 171 7.45 3.91 -13.38
N HIS A 172 7.83 4.62 -12.33
CA HIS A 172 8.71 5.79 -12.39
C HIS A 172 10.14 5.40 -12.80
N SER A 173 10.69 4.31 -12.22
CA SER A 173 12.01 3.81 -12.62
C SER A 173 12.05 3.38 -14.09
N ARG A 174 11.02 2.67 -14.56
CA ARG A 174 10.96 2.24 -15.97
C ARG A 174 10.89 3.41 -16.94
N HIS A 175 10.21 4.48 -16.57
CA HIS A 175 10.02 5.64 -17.44
C HIS A 175 11.28 6.52 -17.51
N PHE A 176 11.87 6.86 -16.37
CA PHE A 176 12.95 7.84 -16.32
C PHE A 176 14.35 7.21 -16.30
N PHE A 177 14.49 5.94 -15.92
CA PHE A 177 15.78 5.27 -15.76
C PHE A 177 15.84 3.94 -16.54
N PRO A 178 15.62 3.97 -17.87
CA PRO A 178 15.68 2.76 -18.67
C PRO A 178 17.07 2.11 -18.56
N ASN A 179 17.09 0.78 -18.44
CA ASN A 179 18.32 -0.02 -18.27
C ASN A 179 19.12 0.34 -17.00
N GLY A 180 18.53 1.06 -16.06
CA GLY A 180 19.19 1.47 -14.82
C GLY A 180 20.17 2.64 -14.98
N ASN A 181 20.21 3.31 -16.11
CA ASN A 181 21.05 4.50 -16.31
C ASN A 181 20.49 5.66 -15.51
N VAL A 182 21.37 6.31 -14.76
CA VAL A 182 21.02 7.45 -13.90
C VAL A 182 22.03 8.57 -14.11
N ASP A 183 21.54 9.69 -14.56
CA ASP A 183 22.27 10.93 -14.63
C ASP A 183 21.52 12.06 -13.91
N GLU A 184 22.13 13.21 -13.79
CA GLU A 184 21.55 14.37 -13.11
C GLU A 184 20.28 14.88 -13.81
N TYR A 185 20.25 14.83 -15.14
CA TYR A 185 19.11 15.27 -15.93
C TYR A 185 17.92 14.34 -15.73
N ALA A 186 18.11 13.03 -15.87
CA ALA A 186 17.05 12.03 -15.67
C ALA A 186 16.48 12.09 -14.23
N MET A 187 17.36 12.22 -13.23
CA MET A 187 16.95 12.36 -11.84
C MET A 187 16.11 13.61 -11.61
N LYS A 188 16.54 14.76 -12.19
CA LYS A 188 15.79 16.01 -12.10
C LYS A 188 14.42 15.91 -12.78
N GLN A 189 14.35 15.29 -13.97
CA GLN A 189 13.06 15.10 -14.67
C GLN A 189 12.12 14.18 -13.86
N ALA A 190 12.64 13.10 -13.29
CA ALA A 190 11.87 12.19 -12.44
C ALA A 190 11.33 12.89 -11.19
N GLU A 191 12.16 13.69 -10.52
CA GLU A 191 11.75 14.48 -9.35
C GLU A 191 10.68 15.51 -9.72
N LEU A 192 10.86 16.27 -10.82
CA LEU A 192 9.88 17.25 -11.27
C LEU A 192 8.55 16.61 -11.64
N ALA A 193 8.56 15.45 -12.29
CA ALA A 193 7.35 14.71 -12.61
C ALA A 193 6.62 14.26 -11.33
N ALA A 194 7.33 13.75 -10.33
CA ALA A 194 6.74 13.39 -9.05
C ALA A 194 6.15 14.61 -8.35
N ARG A 195 6.86 15.72 -8.29
CA ARG A 195 6.40 16.98 -7.68
C ARG A 195 5.11 17.47 -8.34
N ARG A 196 5.03 17.44 -9.66
CA ARG A 196 3.83 17.85 -10.39
C ARG A 196 2.59 17.03 -10.01
N GLU A 197 2.73 15.72 -9.88
CA GLU A 197 1.62 14.86 -9.46
C GLU A 197 1.22 15.14 -8.00
N ILE A 198 2.19 15.41 -7.12
CA ILE A 198 1.95 15.69 -5.70
C ILE A 198 1.27 17.05 -5.47
N GLN A 199 1.49 18.03 -6.36
CA GLN A 199 0.93 19.37 -6.21
C GLN A 199 -0.58 19.42 -6.00
N VAL A 200 -1.33 18.49 -6.56
CA VAL A 200 -2.80 18.44 -6.45
C VAL A 200 -3.30 18.34 -5.01
N LEU A 201 -2.48 17.82 -4.10
CA LEU A 201 -2.86 17.63 -2.70
C LEU A 201 -2.18 18.61 -1.72
N VAL A 202 -1.17 19.37 -2.18
CA VAL A 202 -0.30 20.18 -1.31
C VAL A 202 -1.09 21.15 -0.43
N GLN A 203 -1.97 21.94 -1.02
CA GLN A 203 -2.72 22.96 -0.28
C GLN A 203 -3.54 22.33 0.85
N GLN A 204 -4.28 21.26 0.55
CA GLN A 204 -5.16 20.61 1.51
C GLN A 204 -4.36 19.93 2.64
N TYR A 205 -3.24 19.26 2.28
CA TYR A 205 -2.41 18.55 3.24
C TYR A 205 -1.63 19.49 4.14
N ARG A 206 -1.02 20.55 3.59
CA ARG A 206 -0.33 21.57 4.40
C ARG A 206 -1.29 22.31 5.33
N THR A 207 -2.51 22.61 4.88
CA THR A 207 -3.54 23.24 5.72
C THR A 207 -3.97 22.33 6.88
N ALA A 208 -4.11 21.02 6.64
CA ALA A 208 -4.42 20.07 7.70
C ALA A 208 -3.27 19.89 8.69
N GLY A 209 -2.04 20.02 8.25
CA GLY A 209 -0.83 19.88 9.05
C GLY A 209 -0.68 18.49 9.70
N TRP A 210 0.53 18.21 10.16
CA TRP A 210 0.85 16.98 10.91
C TRP A 210 1.96 17.24 11.92
N ASN A 211 1.99 16.40 12.97
CA ASN A 211 3.01 16.42 14.01
C ASN A 211 4.10 15.37 13.77
N GLN A 212 3.79 14.34 12.98
CA GLN A 212 4.69 13.27 12.64
C GLN A 212 4.48 12.85 11.17
N ALA A 213 5.56 12.69 10.41
CA ALA A 213 5.55 12.05 9.10
C ALA A 213 6.13 10.64 9.21
N VAL A 214 5.44 9.67 8.59
CA VAL A 214 5.81 8.25 8.62
C VAL A 214 5.78 7.70 7.19
N GLY A 215 6.90 7.11 6.78
CA GLY A 215 7.00 6.35 5.55
C GLY A 215 6.65 4.89 5.78
N SER A 216 5.72 4.37 5.01
CA SER A 216 5.35 2.97 4.99
C SER A 216 5.99 2.27 3.79
N SER A 217 5.82 0.96 3.69
CA SER A 217 6.27 0.12 2.58
C SER A 217 7.77 -0.16 2.46
N GLY A 218 8.08 -0.95 1.45
CA GLY A 218 9.45 -1.36 1.19
C GLY A 218 10.34 -0.26 0.61
N THR A 219 9.76 0.79 0.00
CA THR A 219 10.52 1.91 -0.54
C THR A 219 11.04 2.78 0.60
N ALA A 220 10.17 3.22 1.50
CA ALA A 220 10.56 4.04 2.65
C ALA A 220 11.61 3.34 3.52
N ARG A 221 11.39 2.05 3.84
CA ARG A 221 12.36 1.27 4.61
C ARG A 221 13.70 1.12 3.93
N ALA A 222 13.72 0.87 2.62
CA ALA A 222 14.97 0.75 1.88
C ALA A 222 15.75 2.08 1.86
N LEU A 223 15.05 3.21 1.69
CA LEU A 223 15.68 4.53 1.73
C LEU A 223 16.27 4.83 3.11
N ALA A 224 15.52 4.58 4.19
CA ALA A 224 16.00 4.78 5.55
C ALA A 224 17.21 3.89 5.86
N GLU A 225 17.15 2.59 5.54
CA GLU A 225 18.23 1.62 5.73
C GLU A 225 19.51 2.08 4.98
N LEU A 226 19.37 2.53 3.72
CA LEU A 226 20.50 3.02 2.93
C LEU A 226 21.08 4.31 3.50
N ILE A 227 20.26 5.25 3.95
CA ILE A 227 20.71 6.51 4.55
C ILE A 227 21.47 6.22 5.85
N GLU A 228 20.93 5.37 6.71
CA GLU A 228 21.52 5.04 8.00
C GLU A 228 22.83 4.27 7.86
N LEU A 229 22.84 3.15 7.10
CA LEU A 229 24.01 2.29 6.95
C LEU A 229 25.18 2.93 6.21
N ASN A 230 24.96 4.02 5.49
CA ASN A 230 26.00 4.75 4.77
C ASN A 230 26.32 6.12 5.40
N GLY A 231 25.77 6.42 6.58
CA GLY A 231 26.06 7.65 7.32
C GLY A 231 25.65 8.91 6.56
N PHE A 232 24.51 8.87 5.86
CA PHE A 232 24.06 10.02 5.07
C PHE A 232 23.26 11.05 5.87
N ASN A 233 22.85 10.76 7.10
CA ASN A 233 22.30 11.75 8.01
C ASN A 233 23.43 12.63 8.61
N ASP A 234 23.15 13.90 8.87
CA ASP A 234 24.16 14.84 9.36
C ASP A 234 24.60 14.56 10.79
N LYS A 235 23.71 14.08 11.63
CA LYS A 235 23.98 13.76 13.02
C LYS A 235 23.90 12.26 13.23
N SER A 236 24.86 11.71 13.97
CA SER A 236 24.93 10.27 14.29
C SER A 236 23.70 9.73 15.04
N ASN A 237 22.86 10.59 15.60
CA ASN A 237 21.63 10.25 16.33
C ASN A 237 20.35 10.53 15.54
N GLU A 238 20.43 10.92 14.28
CA GLU A 238 19.24 11.10 13.42
C GLU A 238 18.88 9.78 12.76
N HIS A 239 17.73 9.23 13.14
CA HIS A 239 17.14 8.04 12.52
C HIS A 239 16.07 8.40 11.50
N GLY A 240 15.78 7.47 10.59
CA GLY A 240 14.77 7.64 9.55
C GLY A 240 15.29 8.36 8.30
N ILE A 241 14.37 8.91 7.52
CA ILE A 241 14.65 9.59 6.26
C ILE A 241 14.72 11.10 6.53
N THR A 242 15.85 11.71 6.21
CA THR A 242 16.03 13.17 6.29
C THR A 242 16.21 13.77 4.89
N ARG A 243 15.93 15.05 4.74
CA ARG A 243 16.16 15.79 3.48
C ARG A 243 17.63 15.68 3.03
N GLU A 244 18.56 15.88 3.93
CA GLU A 244 19.99 15.77 3.64
C GLU A 244 20.38 14.33 3.27
N GLY A 245 19.87 13.34 3.99
CA GLY A 245 20.10 11.92 3.68
C GLY A 245 19.65 11.54 2.27
N LEU A 246 18.47 12.02 1.85
CA LEU A 246 17.97 11.82 0.49
C LEU A 246 18.86 12.49 -0.57
N GLU A 247 19.34 13.72 -0.33
CA GLU A 247 20.22 14.43 -1.26
C GLU A 247 21.61 13.77 -1.36
N ARG A 248 22.13 13.23 -0.27
CA ARG A 248 23.40 12.47 -0.30
C ARG A 248 23.24 11.14 -1.04
N LEU A 249 22.13 10.44 -0.82
CA LEU A 249 21.79 9.22 -1.55
C LEU A 249 21.62 9.49 -3.06
N LYS A 250 20.96 10.60 -3.42
CA LYS A 250 20.82 11.06 -4.80
C LYS A 250 22.18 11.30 -5.46
N ARG A 251 23.08 12.02 -4.78
CA ARG A 251 24.43 12.26 -5.30
C ARG A 251 25.22 10.96 -5.50
N ALA A 252 25.13 10.01 -4.57
CA ALA A 252 25.76 8.71 -4.69
C ALA A 252 25.24 7.92 -5.88
N LEU A 253 23.91 7.95 -6.09
CA LEU A 253 23.24 7.27 -7.18
C LEU A 253 23.62 7.87 -8.55
N VAL A 254 23.59 9.20 -8.69
CA VAL A 254 23.99 9.89 -9.92
C VAL A 254 25.47 9.64 -10.25
N LYS A 255 26.35 9.68 -9.24
CA LYS A 255 27.77 9.39 -9.41
C LYS A 255 28.04 7.95 -9.90
N SER A 256 27.14 7.00 -9.63
CA SER A 256 27.29 5.62 -10.09
C SER A 256 26.98 5.44 -11.59
N GLU A 257 26.32 6.43 -12.21
CA GLU A 257 25.84 6.46 -13.62
C GLU A 257 24.88 5.31 -13.98
N ASN A 258 24.88 4.22 -13.23
CA ASN A 258 24.02 3.07 -13.45
C ASN A 258 23.74 2.36 -12.13
N THR A 259 22.48 2.03 -11.87
CA THR A 259 22.04 1.38 -10.61
C THR A 259 22.77 0.08 -10.30
N ASN A 260 23.21 -0.67 -11.34
CA ASN A 260 23.95 -1.93 -11.15
C ASN A 260 25.40 -1.69 -10.69
N ARG A 261 25.94 -0.47 -10.84
CA ARG A 261 27.27 -0.09 -10.37
C ARG A 261 27.27 0.51 -8.97
N LEU A 262 26.07 0.83 -8.46
CA LEU A 262 25.89 1.43 -7.13
C LEU A 262 26.32 0.43 -6.04
N LYS A 263 27.26 0.84 -5.20
CA LYS A 263 27.76 0.05 -4.07
C LYS A 263 27.42 0.81 -2.78
N LEU A 264 26.37 0.38 -2.10
CA LEU A 264 25.95 0.91 -0.82
C LEU A 264 25.67 -0.24 0.15
N ASN A 265 26.03 -0.03 1.42
CA ASN A 265 25.68 -0.96 2.48
C ASN A 265 24.17 -1.06 2.61
N GLY A 266 23.64 -2.28 2.75
CA GLY A 266 22.19 -2.52 2.87
C GLY A 266 21.43 -2.57 1.53
N LEU A 267 22.05 -2.31 0.38
CA LEU A 267 21.38 -2.33 -0.91
C LEU A 267 21.04 -3.78 -1.35
N LYS A 268 19.78 -4.14 -1.27
CA LYS A 268 19.27 -5.47 -1.67
C LYS A 268 19.07 -5.54 -3.20
N SER A 269 19.43 -6.65 -3.80
CA SER A 269 19.38 -6.84 -5.27
C SER A 269 18.01 -6.62 -5.89
N ASP A 270 16.93 -6.98 -5.18
CA ASP A 270 15.55 -6.76 -5.62
C ASP A 270 15.12 -5.28 -5.57
N ARG A 271 15.88 -4.42 -4.88
CA ARG A 271 15.63 -2.98 -4.78
C ARG A 271 16.37 -2.16 -5.83
N ILE A 272 17.48 -2.66 -6.35
CA ILE A 272 18.31 -1.95 -7.36
C ILE A 272 17.45 -1.38 -8.50
N PRO A 273 16.55 -2.13 -9.17
CA PRO A 273 15.83 -1.62 -10.34
C PRO A 273 14.79 -0.55 -10.02
N VAL A 274 14.36 -0.44 -8.75
CA VAL A 274 13.26 0.46 -8.34
C VAL A 274 13.72 1.60 -7.43
N LEU A 275 15.00 1.59 -7.04
CA LEU A 275 15.57 2.60 -6.16
C LEU A 275 15.50 4.02 -6.74
N PRO A 276 15.89 4.29 -7.99
CA PRO A 276 15.91 5.66 -8.50
C PRO A 276 14.51 6.28 -8.58
N GLY A 277 13.51 5.50 -9.00
CA GLY A 277 12.11 5.97 -9.02
C GLY A 277 11.56 6.18 -7.62
N GLY A 278 11.85 5.29 -6.68
CA GLY A 278 11.44 5.46 -5.28
C GLY A 278 12.08 6.68 -4.62
N LEU A 279 13.37 6.91 -4.87
CA LEU A 279 14.11 8.07 -4.37
C LEU A 279 13.58 9.38 -4.96
N SER A 280 13.36 9.45 -6.27
CA SER A 280 12.84 10.67 -6.92
C SER A 280 11.43 11.04 -6.44
N ILE A 281 10.56 10.05 -6.19
CA ILE A 281 9.24 10.28 -5.61
C ILE A 281 9.38 10.80 -4.17
N MET A 282 10.22 10.19 -3.35
CA MET A 282 10.43 10.63 -1.96
C MET A 282 11.01 12.05 -1.88
N LEU A 283 11.95 12.42 -2.77
CA LEU A 283 12.46 13.79 -2.90
C LEU A 283 11.31 14.76 -3.25
N GLY A 284 10.43 14.37 -4.16
CA GLY A 284 9.24 15.14 -4.49
C GLY A 284 8.30 15.33 -3.29
N VAL A 285 8.08 14.29 -2.49
CA VAL A 285 7.28 14.34 -1.25
C VAL A 285 7.87 15.35 -0.28
N PHE A 286 9.17 15.26 0.00
CA PHE A 286 9.86 16.15 0.92
C PHE A 286 9.83 17.61 0.43
N ALA A 287 9.98 17.84 -0.87
CA ALA A 287 9.94 19.17 -1.45
C ALA A 287 8.53 19.79 -1.41
N GLU A 288 7.51 19.05 -1.86
CA GLU A 288 6.16 19.61 -2.02
C GLU A 288 5.39 19.69 -0.71
N LEU A 289 5.57 18.75 0.21
CA LEU A 289 4.90 18.77 1.51
C LEU A 289 5.72 19.48 2.59
N ASP A 290 6.95 19.88 2.29
CA ASP A 290 7.88 20.51 3.25
C ASP A 290 8.16 19.63 4.46
N VAL A 291 8.49 18.36 4.18
CA VAL A 291 8.89 17.39 5.20
C VAL A 291 10.38 17.55 5.45
N ASP A 292 10.77 17.68 6.71
CA ASP A 292 12.18 17.72 7.11
C ASP A 292 12.70 16.33 7.45
N ARG A 293 11.85 15.56 8.15
CA ARG A 293 12.15 14.21 8.60
C ARG A 293 10.92 13.31 8.51
N MET A 294 11.16 12.05 8.17
CA MET A 294 10.15 11.01 8.10
C MET A 294 10.65 9.76 8.82
N ASP A 295 9.91 9.31 9.83
CA ASP A 295 10.12 8.02 10.46
C ASP A 295 9.66 6.90 9.54
N VAL A 296 10.03 5.64 9.81
CA VAL A 296 9.55 4.50 9.03
C VAL A 296 8.81 3.51 9.91
N THR A 297 7.84 2.81 9.32
CA THR A 297 7.06 1.78 9.99
C THR A 297 7.03 0.50 9.16
N ASP A 298 6.95 -0.65 9.83
CA ASP A 298 6.68 -1.95 9.22
C ASP A 298 5.19 -2.16 8.97
N GLY A 299 4.35 -1.44 9.71
CA GLY A 299 2.90 -1.42 9.55
C GLY A 299 2.52 -0.80 8.19
N ALA A 300 1.85 -1.59 7.37
CA ALA A 300 1.41 -1.24 6.03
C ALA A 300 0.09 -1.94 5.71
N LEU A 301 -0.27 -2.00 4.42
CA LEU A 301 -1.51 -2.58 3.91
C LEU A 301 -1.91 -3.90 4.59
N ARG A 302 -1.00 -4.88 4.68
CA ARG A 302 -1.33 -6.21 5.25
C ARG A 302 -1.77 -6.17 6.70
N LEU A 303 -1.05 -5.40 7.52
CA LEU A 303 -1.42 -5.23 8.93
C LEU A 303 -2.77 -4.52 9.05
N GLY A 304 -3.00 -3.52 8.21
CA GLY A 304 -4.30 -2.85 8.13
C GLY A 304 -5.43 -3.78 7.69
N VAL A 305 -5.19 -4.66 6.72
CA VAL A 305 -6.15 -5.69 6.29
C VAL A 305 -6.50 -6.63 7.45
N LEU A 306 -5.50 -7.06 8.26
CA LEU A 306 -5.75 -7.91 9.42
C LEU A 306 -6.57 -7.21 10.51
N TYR A 307 -6.27 -5.93 10.82
CA TYR A 307 -7.06 -5.16 11.78
C TYR A 307 -8.46 -4.84 11.28
N ASP A 308 -8.63 -4.59 9.98
CA ASP A 308 -9.95 -4.40 9.38
C ASP A 308 -10.77 -5.70 9.40
N LEU A 309 -10.16 -6.83 9.11
CA LEU A 309 -10.79 -8.14 9.21
C LEU A 309 -11.20 -8.45 10.65
N LEU A 310 -10.36 -8.12 11.63
CA LEU A 310 -10.68 -8.24 13.04
C LEU A 310 -11.88 -7.37 13.43
N GLY A 311 -11.93 -6.10 12.97
CA GLY A 311 -13.05 -5.18 13.21
C GLY A 311 -14.37 -5.68 12.62
N ARG A 312 -14.36 -6.23 11.41
CA ARG A 312 -15.54 -6.84 10.78
C ARG A 312 -16.16 -7.97 11.63
N THR A 313 -15.33 -8.78 12.24
CA THR A 313 -15.78 -9.89 13.10
C THR A 313 -16.26 -9.45 14.48
N HIS A 314 -15.93 -8.23 14.92
CA HIS A 314 -16.38 -7.64 16.19
C HIS A 314 -17.51 -6.61 16.04
N HIS A 315 -18.15 -6.50 14.87
CA HIS A 315 -19.24 -5.55 14.56
C HIS A 315 -18.85 -4.05 14.70
N GLU A 316 -17.59 -3.70 14.87
CA GLU A 316 -17.11 -2.33 14.77
C GLU A 316 -16.71 -2.03 13.31
N ASP A 317 -17.73 -1.89 12.46
CA ASP A 317 -17.50 -1.67 11.03
C ASP A 317 -16.89 -0.28 10.76
N MET A 318 -15.59 -0.25 10.63
CA MET A 318 -14.82 0.95 10.26
C MET A 318 -15.23 1.48 8.88
N ARG A 319 -15.85 0.67 8.02
CA ARG A 319 -16.42 1.12 6.73
C ARG A 319 -17.54 2.12 6.96
N THR A 320 -18.46 1.83 7.89
CA THR A 320 -19.56 2.75 8.23
C THR A 320 -19.02 4.10 8.69
N VAL A 321 -17.98 4.11 9.53
CA VAL A 321 -17.34 5.36 9.97
C VAL A 321 -16.70 6.10 8.78
N THR A 322 -16.06 5.38 7.87
CA THR A 322 -15.44 5.96 6.67
C THR A 322 -16.50 6.52 5.71
N ILE A 323 -17.57 5.78 5.46
CA ILE A 323 -18.70 6.21 4.63
C ILE A 323 -19.34 7.49 5.21
N GLU A 324 -19.58 7.53 6.51
CA GLU A 324 -20.13 8.73 7.17
C GLU A 324 -19.22 9.96 7.03
N GLN A 325 -17.88 9.77 7.11
CA GLN A 325 -16.93 10.85 6.89
C GLN A 325 -16.97 11.36 5.44
N PHE A 326 -17.04 10.45 4.45
CA PHE A 326 -17.21 10.83 3.06
C PHE A 326 -18.52 11.57 2.81
N MET A 327 -19.62 11.07 3.36
CA MET A 327 -20.93 11.73 3.25
C MET A 327 -20.90 13.16 3.80
N ARG A 328 -20.23 13.39 4.92
CA ARG A 328 -20.06 14.74 5.50
C ARG A 328 -19.15 15.60 4.61
N ARG A 329 -18.00 15.07 4.16
CA ARG A 329 -17.00 15.81 3.38
C ARG A 329 -17.53 16.30 2.04
N TYR A 330 -18.32 15.47 1.37
CA TYR A 330 -18.88 15.78 0.05
C TYR A 330 -20.30 16.33 0.12
N SER A 331 -20.78 16.68 1.32
CA SER A 331 -22.15 17.20 1.53
C SER A 331 -23.22 16.33 0.86
N VAL A 332 -23.05 14.99 0.97
CA VAL A 332 -23.94 14.03 0.31
C VAL A 332 -25.36 14.18 0.87
N ASP A 333 -26.35 14.31 -0.03
CA ASP A 333 -27.75 14.22 0.33
C ASP A 333 -28.06 12.80 0.84
N ARG A 334 -28.18 12.67 2.15
CA ARG A 334 -28.43 11.36 2.81
C ARG A 334 -29.73 10.70 2.35
N ALA A 335 -30.77 11.52 2.08
CA ALA A 335 -32.03 11.00 1.61
C ALA A 335 -31.90 10.45 0.18
N GLN A 336 -31.16 11.13 -0.68
CA GLN A 336 -30.88 10.64 -2.03
C GLN A 336 -29.98 9.40 -2.00
N ALA A 337 -28.93 9.38 -1.18
CA ALA A 337 -28.05 8.22 -1.02
C ALA A 337 -28.83 6.98 -0.56
N SER A 338 -29.77 7.14 0.41
CA SER A 338 -30.65 6.06 0.85
C SER A 338 -31.54 5.55 -0.28
N ARG A 339 -32.17 6.44 -1.06
CA ARG A 339 -33.01 6.04 -2.21
C ARG A 339 -32.19 5.26 -3.27
N VAL A 340 -30.97 5.71 -3.56
CA VAL A 340 -30.08 5.02 -4.51
C VAL A 340 -29.71 3.64 -4.00
N ARG A 341 -29.30 3.53 -2.73
CA ARG A 341 -29.00 2.25 -2.08
C ARG A 341 -30.22 1.30 -2.13
N ASP A 342 -31.38 1.78 -1.74
CA ASP A 342 -32.60 0.95 -1.67
C ASP A 342 -33.01 0.49 -3.08
N ALA A 343 -32.86 1.34 -4.10
CA ALA A 343 -33.09 0.97 -5.49
C ALA A 343 -32.05 -0.05 -6.00
N ALA A 344 -30.78 0.15 -5.69
CA ALA A 344 -29.71 -0.80 -6.07
C ALA A 344 -29.93 -2.17 -5.40
N THR A 345 -30.30 -2.18 -4.12
CA THR A 345 -30.62 -3.42 -3.39
C THR A 345 -31.83 -4.14 -4.01
N ALA A 346 -32.88 -3.39 -4.35
CA ALA A 346 -34.05 -3.96 -5.00
C ALA A 346 -33.76 -4.52 -6.41
N LEU A 347 -32.88 -3.87 -7.17
CA LEU A 347 -32.43 -4.39 -8.48
C LEU A 347 -31.56 -5.64 -8.29
N LEU A 348 -30.63 -5.62 -7.35
CA LEU A 348 -29.75 -6.76 -7.08
C LEU A 348 -30.54 -8.02 -6.67
N SER A 349 -31.63 -7.82 -5.91
CA SER A 349 -32.50 -8.93 -5.49
C SER A 349 -33.29 -9.60 -6.64
N GLN A 350 -33.33 -8.99 -7.83
CA GLN A 350 -33.98 -9.53 -9.02
C GLN A 350 -33.07 -10.44 -9.87
N PHE A 351 -31.76 -10.42 -9.60
CA PHE A 351 -30.82 -11.31 -10.26
C PHE A 351 -30.78 -12.68 -9.55
N PRO A 352 -30.71 -13.80 -10.30
CA PRO A 352 -30.53 -15.13 -9.69
C PRO A 352 -29.26 -15.15 -8.89
N ASP A 353 -29.31 -15.72 -7.69
CA ASP A 353 -28.26 -15.67 -6.67
C ASP A 353 -26.86 -15.99 -7.23
N PRO A 354 -25.90 -15.10 -7.08
CA PRO A 354 -24.51 -15.50 -7.08
C PRO A 354 -24.25 -16.35 -5.83
N PRO A 355 -23.28 -17.29 -5.86
CA PRO A 355 -22.95 -18.10 -4.70
C PRO A 355 -22.69 -17.23 -3.46
N ASP A 356 -23.15 -17.66 -2.32
CA ASP A 356 -23.54 -17.00 -1.08
C ASP A 356 -22.67 -15.85 -0.53
N GLU A 357 -21.38 -15.75 -0.87
CA GLU A 357 -20.44 -14.83 -0.21
C GLU A 357 -20.32 -13.44 -0.87
N ARG A 358 -20.80 -13.26 -2.09
CA ARG A 358 -20.68 -11.98 -2.83
C ARG A 358 -21.84 -11.01 -2.60
N ARG A 359 -22.90 -11.44 -1.93
CA ARG A 359 -24.12 -10.64 -1.78
C ARG A 359 -23.96 -9.50 -0.77
N GLU A 360 -23.26 -9.73 0.33
CA GLU A 360 -23.06 -8.71 1.35
C GLU A 360 -22.03 -7.67 0.92
N ASP A 361 -20.97 -8.05 0.20
CA ASP A 361 -19.93 -7.14 -0.29
C ASP A 361 -20.44 -6.20 -1.40
N ASN A 362 -21.38 -6.64 -2.24
CA ASN A 362 -21.99 -5.80 -3.26
C ASN A 362 -23.06 -4.83 -2.70
N LEU A 363 -23.58 -5.09 -1.50
CA LEU A 363 -24.53 -4.21 -0.79
C LEU A 363 -23.80 -3.14 0.06
N ALA A 364 -22.50 -3.25 0.25
CA ALA A 364 -21.68 -2.31 1.03
C ALA A 364 -21.07 -1.17 0.20
N LEU A 365 -21.35 -1.13 -1.12
CA LEU A 365 -21.04 -0.02 -2.02
C LEU A 365 -22.20 0.98 -2.05
#